data_be81420eeb953c86caf09e303d2fbc5a
#
_entry.id   be81420eeb953c86caf09e303d2fbc5a
#
_cell.length_a   1.000
_cell.length_b   1.000
_cell.length_c   1.000
_cell.angle_alpha   90.00
_cell.angle_beta   90.00
_cell.angle_gamma   90.00
#
_symmetry.space_group_name_H-M   'P 1'
#
loop_
_entity.id
_entity.type
_entity.pdbx_description
1 polymer ?
#
loop_
_entity_poly.entity_id
_entity_poly.type
_entity_poly.pdbx_seq_one_letter_code
_entity_poly.pdbx_strand_id
1 'polypeptide(L)'
;MLDVERRAAPEQVRDDWSGLARRALVPAGLNSPEFMIPQFRHMDGAELASVRESGALVLALPVKRRRFPSAFLANWVTPLNVSGLPHLDYNHGASALEAFLRREAAPVMLTGIPADGPFWDALQCAAHRLTIVDRWERAALRPNGSFETWYETNFERKRRKEYRRLRTRLSEQGRLECLSLKPGENVAPWISNLLDLEAAGWKGRRGTALKSRNSVTMAFTEACRDLHSAGKLRFWSLVLDGRTIATMFATVEGSGAWLGKITHDETLAKFSPGVLLILDATETFFSEAGITCVDSCAVPGHPMIDNIWRDRVAMADVVVASANVSQKKFDFTVRAENIRRNLRTTARHIFYKLIRRHRS
;
A
#
# COMPACT_ATOMS: atom_id res chain seq x y z
N MET A 1 -17.84 21.34 17.72
CA MET A 1 -18.70 20.15 17.56
C MET A 1 -18.14 19.33 16.42
N LEU A 2 -17.98 18.02 16.62
CA LEU A 2 -17.49 17.10 15.60
C LEU A 2 -18.67 16.67 14.70
N ASP A 3 -18.54 16.94 13.41
CA ASP A 3 -19.53 16.55 12.40
C ASP A 3 -18.98 15.41 11.56
N VAL A 4 -19.78 14.35 11.40
CA VAL A 4 -19.38 13.11 10.72
C VAL A 4 -20.22 12.93 9.45
N GLU A 5 -19.56 12.88 8.32
CA GLU A 5 -20.18 12.71 6.99
C GLU A 5 -19.64 11.51 6.24
N ARG A 6 -20.37 11.06 5.23
CA ARG A 6 -19.92 10.11 4.21
C ARG A 6 -20.30 10.62 2.82
N ARG A 7 -19.34 10.59 1.90
CA ARG A 7 -19.51 11.10 0.53
C ARG A 7 -19.03 10.09 -0.49
N ALA A 8 -19.83 9.82 -1.50
CA ALA A 8 -19.46 8.95 -2.61
C ALA A 8 -18.51 9.64 -3.61
N ALA A 9 -18.56 10.97 -3.71
CA ALA A 9 -17.73 11.77 -4.60
C ALA A 9 -16.89 12.78 -3.79
N PRO A 10 -15.66 12.41 -3.41
CA PRO A 10 -14.83 13.23 -2.51
C PRO A 10 -14.05 14.35 -3.22
N GLU A 11 -14.26 14.61 -4.51
CA GLU A 11 -13.55 15.66 -5.25
C GLU A 11 -13.69 17.06 -4.62
N GLN A 12 -14.86 17.34 -4.08
CA GLN A 12 -15.16 18.63 -3.45
C GLN A 12 -14.35 18.89 -2.16
N VAL A 13 -13.79 17.86 -1.57
CA VAL A 13 -12.97 17.96 -0.35
C VAL A 13 -11.48 17.70 -0.61
N ARG A 14 -11.04 17.69 -1.88
CA ARG A 14 -9.65 17.43 -2.27
C ARG A 14 -8.68 18.34 -1.52
N ASP A 15 -8.91 19.64 -1.50
CA ASP A 15 -8.00 20.61 -0.90
C ASP A 15 -7.96 20.49 0.63
N ASP A 16 -9.13 20.32 1.26
CA ASP A 16 -9.23 20.04 2.69
C ASP A 16 -8.50 18.74 3.06
N TRP A 17 -8.66 17.70 2.24
CA TRP A 17 -8.01 16.42 2.47
C TRP A 17 -6.50 16.51 2.27
N SER A 18 -6.03 17.23 1.26
CA SER A 18 -4.60 17.53 1.08
C SER A 18 -4.05 18.37 2.24
N GLY A 19 -4.85 19.30 2.76
CA GLY A 19 -4.53 20.06 3.97
C GLY A 19 -4.41 19.18 5.22
N LEU A 20 -5.32 18.23 5.40
CA LEU A 20 -5.26 17.25 6.48
C LEU A 20 -4.04 16.33 6.35
N ALA A 21 -3.73 15.85 5.15
CA ALA A 21 -2.58 14.96 4.90
C ALA A 21 -1.25 15.59 5.34
N ARG A 22 -1.08 16.92 5.16
CA ARG A 22 0.13 17.66 5.58
C ARG A 22 0.30 17.76 7.10
N ARG A 23 -0.77 17.65 7.88
CA ARG A 23 -0.77 17.74 9.36
C ARG A 23 -1.25 16.44 10.01
N ALA A 24 -1.23 15.35 9.27
CA ALA A 24 -1.67 14.07 9.77
C ALA A 24 -0.77 13.55 10.88
N LEU A 25 -1.38 12.89 11.87
CA LEU A 25 -0.71 12.23 13.01
C LEU A 25 0.39 11.27 12.54
N VAL A 26 0.11 10.54 11.45
CA VAL A 26 1.07 9.70 10.72
C VAL A 26 0.82 9.85 9.22
N PRO A 27 1.85 9.80 8.37
CA PRO A 27 1.67 9.82 6.93
C PRO A 27 0.89 8.60 6.42
N ALA A 28 0.04 8.78 5.43
CA ALA A 28 -0.82 7.72 4.87
C ALA A 28 -0.90 7.78 3.34
N GLY A 29 0.25 7.80 2.65
CA GLY A 29 0.35 8.11 1.22
C GLY A 29 -0.48 7.23 0.28
N LEU A 30 -0.79 5.97 0.67
CA LEU A 30 -1.74 5.13 -0.07
C LEU A 30 -3.21 5.57 0.08
N ASN A 31 -3.50 6.46 1.03
CA ASN A 31 -4.80 7.09 1.21
C ASN A 31 -4.78 8.59 0.90
N SER A 32 -3.72 9.08 0.23
CA SER A 32 -3.68 10.47 -0.21
C SER A 32 -4.79 10.78 -1.22
N PRO A 33 -5.32 12.01 -1.25
CA PRO A 33 -6.37 12.39 -2.19
C PRO A 33 -5.95 12.16 -3.65
N GLU A 34 -4.69 12.40 -4.01
CA GLU A 34 -4.15 12.17 -5.35
C GLU A 34 -4.20 10.69 -5.76
N PHE A 35 -4.07 9.78 -4.79
CA PHE A 35 -4.12 8.34 -5.06
C PHE A 35 -5.55 7.79 -4.99
N MET A 36 -6.40 8.32 -4.10
CA MET A 36 -7.72 7.75 -3.83
C MET A 36 -8.85 8.36 -4.67
N ILE A 37 -8.84 9.66 -4.97
CA ILE A 37 -9.91 10.30 -5.75
C ILE A 37 -10.08 9.65 -7.14
N PRO A 38 -9.00 9.35 -7.90
CA PRO A 38 -9.15 8.59 -9.14
C PRO A 38 -9.79 7.20 -8.94
N GLN A 39 -9.53 6.55 -7.79
CA GLN A 39 -10.16 5.27 -7.50
C GLN A 39 -11.66 5.43 -7.23
N PHE A 40 -12.09 6.44 -6.49
CA PHE A 40 -13.51 6.75 -6.31
C PHE A 40 -14.22 7.03 -7.63
N ARG A 41 -13.54 7.71 -8.57
CA ARG A 41 -14.11 8.07 -9.88
C ARG A 41 -14.31 6.85 -10.79
N HIS A 42 -13.40 5.90 -10.76
CA HIS A 42 -13.39 4.77 -11.69
C HIS A 42 -13.84 3.44 -11.08
N MET A 43 -14.01 3.36 -9.76
CA MET A 43 -14.32 2.12 -9.05
C MET A 43 -15.47 2.33 -8.07
N ASP A 44 -16.54 1.55 -8.20
CA ASP A 44 -17.80 1.75 -7.49
C ASP A 44 -17.84 1.26 -6.04
N GLY A 45 -18.81 1.81 -5.31
CA GLY A 45 -19.31 1.29 -4.05
C GLY A 45 -18.47 1.62 -2.83
N ALA A 46 -17.68 2.68 -2.88
CA ALA A 46 -16.97 3.24 -1.73
C ALA A 46 -17.45 4.65 -1.42
N GLU A 47 -17.22 5.08 -0.19
CA GLU A 47 -17.51 6.41 0.34
C GLU A 47 -16.28 6.92 1.09
N LEU A 48 -16.08 8.23 1.11
CA LEU A 48 -15.15 8.86 2.04
C LEU A 48 -15.91 9.15 3.35
N ALA A 49 -15.54 8.45 4.42
CA ALA A 49 -15.92 8.84 5.77
C ALA A 49 -15.02 10.01 6.22
N SER A 50 -15.63 11.08 6.69
CA SER A 50 -14.94 12.28 7.12
C SER A 50 -15.49 12.78 8.44
N VAL A 51 -14.61 13.37 9.25
CA VAL A 51 -14.97 14.11 10.46
C VAL A 51 -14.44 15.52 10.33
N ARG A 52 -15.30 16.50 10.63
CA ARG A 52 -14.94 17.92 10.70
C ARG A 52 -15.05 18.44 12.11
N GLU A 53 -14.16 19.33 12.50
CA GLU A 53 -14.24 20.11 13.72
C GLU A 53 -14.18 21.59 13.36
N SER A 54 -15.21 22.33 13.75
CA SER A 54 -15.34 23.78 13.41
C SER A 54 -15.09 24.06 11.92
N GLY A 55 -15.57 23.18 11.04
CA GLY A 55 -15.40 23.26 9.59
C GLY A 55 -14.10 22.63 9.04
N ALA A 56 -13.05 22.47 9.85
CA ALA A 56 -11.81 21.84 9.42
C ALA A 56 -11.92 20.32 9.34
N LEU A 57 -11.39 19.71 8.29
CA LEU A 57 -11.34 18.24 8.16
C LEU A 57 -10.28 17.68 9.12
N VAL A 58 -10.68 16.77 10.02
CA VAL A 58 -9.81 16.17 11.04
C VAL A 58 -9.67 14.64 10.92
N LEU A 59 -10.54 14.00 10.12
CA LEU A 59 -10.42 12.61 9.72
C LEU A 59 -10.89 12.42 8.28
N ALA A 60 -10.17 11.62 7.51
CA ALA A 60 -10.55 11.14 6.18
C ALA A 60 -10.17 9.67 6.02
N LEU A 61 -11.17 8.81 5.79
CA LEU A 61 -11.02 7.37 5.62
C LEU A 61 -11.88 6.86 4.47
N PRO A 62 -11.29 6.34 3.39
CA PRO A 62 -12.02 5.61 2.37
C PRO A 62 -12.65 4.34 2.95
N VAL A 63 -13.96 4.18 2.83
CA VAL A 63 -14.71 3.07 3.42
C VAL A 63 -15.64 2.42 2.42
N LYS A 64 -15.98 1.16 2.70
CA LYS A 64 -16.98 0.41 1.93
C LYS A 64 -17.87 -0.38 2.88
N ARG A 65 -19.19 -0.29 2.68
CA ARG A 65 -20.14 -1.10 3.44
C ARG A 65 -20.12 -2.55 2.96
N ARG A 66 -19.92 -3.47 3.88
CA ARG A 66 -20.08 -4.92 3.66
C ARG A 66 -21.42 -5.36 4.21
N ARG A 67 -22.10 -6.27 3.51
CA ARG A 67 -23.45 -6.73 3.88
C ARG A 67 -23.47 -8.17 4.37
N PHE A 68 -22.49 -8.97 4.05
CA PHE A 68 -22.45 -10.40 4.41
C PHE A 68 -21.10 -10.73 5.07
N PRO A 69 -21.08 -11.63 6.10
CA PRO A 69 -22.21 -12.30 6.78
C PRO A 69 -22.96 -11.39 7.76
N SER A 70 -22.43 -10.23 8.10
CA SER A 70 -23.12 -9.18 8.86
C SER A 70 -22.89 -7.83 8.20
N ALA A 71 -23.79 -6.88 8.42
CA ALA A 71 -23.59 -5.52 7.94
C ALA A 71 -22.57 -4.81 8.83
N PHE A 72 -21.43 -4.42 8.27
CA PHE A 72 -20.39 -3.61 8.92
C PHE A 72 -19.71 -2.69 7.92
N LEU A 73 -19.01 -1.68 8.41
CA LEU A 73 -18.20 -0.79 7.63
C LEU A 73 -16.75 -1.30 7.62
N ALA A 74 -16.09 -1.25 6.47
CA ALA A 74 -14.68 -1.58 6.38
C ALA A 74 -13.93 -0.48 5.63
N ASN A 75 -12.65 -0.29 5.93
CA ASN A 75 -11.83 0.52 5.03
C ASN A 75 -11.82 -0.07 3.62
N TRP A 76 -11.70 0.79 2.62
CA TRP A 76 -11.76 0.38 1.23
C TRP A 76 -10.43 -0.15 0.73
N VAL A 77 -10.29 -1.47 0.68
CA VAL A 77 -9.15 -2.17 0.06
C VAL A 77 -9.43 -2.38 -1.42
N THR A 78 -8.46 -2.04 -2.27
CA THR A 78 -8.53 -2.16 -3.73
C THR A 78 -7.31 -2.92 -4.27
N PRO A 79 -7.26 -3.26 -5.55
CA PRO A 79 -6.04 -3.81 -6.17
C PRO A 79 -4.85 -2.84 -6.14
N LEU A 80 -5.09 -1.55 -5.88
CA LEU A 80 -4.08 -0.49 -5.82
C LEU A 80 -3.72 -0.09 -4.39
N ASN A 81 -4.66 -0.22 -3.44
CA ASN A 81 -4.49 0.20 -2.06
C ASN A 81 -4.78 -0.92 -1.06
N VAL A 82 -3.78 -1.25 -0.24
CA VAL A 82 -3.84 -2.29 0.80
C VAL A 82 -3.87 -1.71 2.22
N SER A 83 -3.85 -0.39 2.37
CA SER A 83 -3.79 0.30 3.66
C SER A 83 -5.16 0.74 4.15
N GLY A 84 -5.45 0.46 5.42
CA GLY A 84 -6.63 0.99 6.13
C GLY A 84 -6.33 2.21 7.00
N LEU A 85 -5.12 2.77 6.90
CA LEU A 85 -4.69 3.90 7.71
C LEU A 85 -5.38 5.19 7.24
N PRO A 86 -6.23 5.85 8.06
CA PRO A 86 -6.83 7.13 7.70
C PRO A 86 -5.81 8.27 7.74
N HIS A 87 -6.10 9.37 7.06
CA HIS A 87 -5.55 10.65 7.48
C HIS A 87 -6.29 11.12 8.74
N LEU A 88 -5.54 11.34 9.77
CA LEU A 88 -6.01 11.69 11.10
C LEU A 88 -5.23 12.89 11.62
N ASP A 89 -5.90 13.95 11.99
CA ASP A 89 -5.27 15.18 12.47
C ASP A 89 -4.44 14.91 13.72
N TYR A 90 -3.24 15.52 13.79
CA TYR A 90 -2.32 15.34 14.91
C TYR A 90 -2.93 15.76 16.26
N ASN A 91 -3.68 16.86 16.31
CA ASN A 91 -4.23 17.40 17.56
C ASN A 91 -5.56 16.76 17.96
N HIS A 92 -6.29 16.18 17.01
CA HIS A 92 -7.68 15.70 17.20
C HIS A 92 -7.82 14.18 17.04
N GLY A 93 -6.72 13.45 16.94
CA GLY A 93 -6.69 12.06 16.53
C GLY A 93 -7.70 11.15 17.21
N ALA A 94 -7.59 10.96 18.51
CA ALA A 94 -8.46 10.07 19.26
C ALA A 94 -9.93 10.54 19.26
N SER A 95 -10.20 11.84 19.43
CA SER A 95 -11.57 12.39 19.44
C SER A 95 -12.27 12.27 18.09
N ALA A 96 -11.54 12.47 16.99
CA ALA A 96 -12.09 12.29 15.65
C ALA A 96 -12.41 10.81 15.34
N LEU A 97 -11.56 9.88 15.75
CA LEU A 97 -11.83 8.44 15.64
C LEU A 97 -13.02 8.04 16.50
N GLU A 98 -13.11 8.52 17.72
CA GLU A 98 -14.22 8.25 18.61
C GLU A 98 -15.55 8.76 18.01
N ALA A 99 -15.58 9.99 17.51
CA ALA A 99 -16.75 10.57 16.85
C ALA A 99 -17.19 9.74 15.64
N PHE A 100 -16.23 9.34 14.80
CA PHE A 100 -16.47 8.45 13.66
C PHE A 100 -17.09 7.12 14.13
N LEU A 101 -16.49 6.46 15.11
CA LEU A 101 -16.98 5.17 15.63
C LEU A 101 -18.36 5.30 16.29
N ARG A 102 -18.62 6.39 17.00
CA ARG A 102 -19.94 6.65 17.63
C ARG A 102 -21.07 6.83 16.61
N ARG A 103 -20.76 7.37 15.44
CA ARG A 103 -21.73 7.54 14.34
C ARG A 103 -22.15 6.20 13.74
N GLU A 104 -21.29 5.18 13.81
CA GLU A 104 -21.56 3.88 13.24
C GLU A 104 -22.39 3.00 14.20
N ALA A 105 -23.54 2.52 13.71
CA ALA A 105 -24.42 1.57 14.41
C ALA A 105 -23.98 0.11 14.26
N ALA A 106 -22.78 -0.13 13.69
CA ALA A 106 -22.19 -1.44 13.44
C ALA A 106 -20.68 -1.39 13.70
N PRO A 107 -20.06 -2.56 13.94
CA PRO A 107 -18.61 -2.62 14.03
C PRO A 107 -17.92 -2.09 12.76
N VAL A 108 -16.71 -1.58 12.91
CA VAL A 108 -15.85 -1.13 11.82
C VAL A 108 -14.66 -2.08 11.72
N MET A 109 -14.39 -2.56 10.52
CA MET A 109 -13.22 -3.37 10.21
C MET A 109 -12.13 -2.47 9.60
N LEU A 110 -10.97 -2.41 10.26
CA LEU A 110 -9.78 -1.76 9.71
C LEU A 110 -8.75 -2.83 9.36
N THR A 111 -8.32 -2.86 8.11
CA THR A 111 -7.34 -3.84 7.60
C THR A 111 -6.09 -3.14 7.12
N GLY A 112 -4.92 -3.76 7.38
CA GLY A 112 -3.64 -3.19 6.95
C GLY A 112 -3.30 -1.88 7.64
N ILE A 113 -3.56 -1.79 8.95
CA ILE A 113 -3.15 -0.66 9.79
C ILE A 113 -1.88 -0.97 10.56
N PRO A 114 -1.05 0.03 10.93
CA PRO A 114 0.03 -0.16 11.88
C PRO A 114 -0.48 -0.75 13.20
N ALA A 115 0.25 -1.72 13.77
CA ALA A 115 -0.07 -2.38 15.04
C ALA A 115 0.70 -1.79 16.23
N ASP A 116 1.35 -0.65 16.02
CA ASP A 116 2.08 0.14 17.01
C ASP A 116 2.12 1.62 16.61
N GLY A 117 2.64 2.46 17.49
CA GLY A 117 2.87 3.88 17.27
C GLY A 117 1.61 4.75 17.38
N PRO A 118 1.71 6.06 17.01
CA PRO A 118 0.73 7.07 17.38
C PRO A 118 -0.71 6.79 16.90
N PHE A 119 -0.86 6.21 15.69
CA PHE A 119 -2.19 5.84 15.20
C PHE A 119 -2.81 4.70 16.01
N TRP A 120 -2.01 3.70 16.38
CA TRP A 120 -2.46 2.57 17.19
C TRP A 120 -2.92 3.04 18.56
N ASP A 121 -2.16 3.91 19.20
CA ASP A 121 -2.49 4.49 20.50
C ASP A 121 -3.79 5.31 20.44
N ALA A 122 -3.94 6.15 19.41
CA ALA A 122 -5.18 6.90 19.19
C ALA A 122 -6.39 5.98 18.96
N LEU A 123 -6.21 4.89 18.23
CA LEU A 123 -7.27 3.91 17.98
C LEU A 123 -7.68 3.16 19.25
N GLN A 124 -6.73 2.78 20.08
CA GLN A 124 -7.00 2.15 21.38
C GLN A 124 -7.75 3.10 22.33
N CYS A 125 -7.40 4.37 22.34
CA CYS A 125 -8.11 5.38 23.14
C CYS A 125 -9.54 5.62 22.64
N ALA A 126 -9.77 5.62 21.32
CA ALA A 126 -11.05 5.94 20.72
C ALA A 126 -12.05 4.77 20.73
N ALA A 127 -11.57 3.54 20.66
CA ALA A 127 -12.41 2.36 20.52
C ALA A 127 -12.87 1.83 21.89
N HIS A 128 -14.19 1.74 22.10
CA HIS A 128 -14.74 1.07 23.29
C HIS A 128 -14.49 -0.46 23.27
N ARG A 129 -14.47 -1.06 22.07
CA ARG A 129 -14.10 -2.47 21.84
C ARG A 129 -13.13 -2.54 20.67
N LEU A 130 -12.06 -3.31 20.86
CA LEU A 130 -11.07 -3.60 19.84
C LEU A 130 -10.68 -5.07 19.92
N THR A 131 -10.73 -5.78 18.80
CA THR A 131 -10.24 -7.15 18.68
C THR A 131 -9.34 -7.26 17.45
N ILE A 132 -8.11 -7.74 17.65
CA ILE A 132 -7.19 -8.06 16.55
C ILE A 132 -7.65 -9.40 15.95
N VAL A 133 -7.95 -9.41 14.65
CA VAL A 133 -8.36 -10.61 13.92
C VAL A 133 -7.22 -11.17 13.06
N ASP A 134 -6.17 -10.37 12.82
CA ASP A 134 -4.92 -10.81 12.20
C ASP A 134 -3.79 -9.88 12.61
N ARG A 135 -2.57 -10.41 12.74
CA ARG A 135 -1.36 -9.64 13.02
C ARG A 135 -0.19 -10.23 12.26
N TRP A 136 0.57 -9.38 11.62
CA TRP A 136 1.75 -9.79 10.85
C TRP A 136 2.79 -8.69 10.82
N GLU A 137 3.93 -9.01 10.25
CA GLU A 137 4.98 -8.06 9.92
C GLU A 137 5.26 -8.10 8.43
N ARG A 138 5.70 -6.99 7.88
CA ARG A 138 6.18 -6.91 6.51
C ARG A 138 7.49 -6.14 6.42
N ALA A 139 8.26 -6.41 5.36
CA ALA A 139 9.53 -5.76 5.14
C ALA A 139 9.39 -4.24 5.03
N ALA A 140 10.32 -3.54 5.65
CA ALA A 140 10.46 -2.09 5.56
C ALA A 140 11.93 -1.73 5.40
N LEU A 141 12.18 -0.49 4.99
CA LEU A 141 13.50 0.13 4.97
C LEU A 141 13.44 1.38 5.83
N ARG A 142 14.40 1.54 6.73
CA ARG A 142 14.63 2.78 7.49
C ARG A 142 15.97 3.37 7.06
N PRO A 143 15.99 4.27 6.04
CA PRO A 143 17.23 4.87 5.58
C PRO A 143 17.88 5.65 6.72
N ASN A 144 19.08 5.23 7.11
CA ASN A 144 19.90 5.90 8.12
C ASN A 144 21.37 5.75 7.77
N GLY A 145 22.11 6.83 7.70
CA GLY A 145 23.50 6.84 7.23
C GLY A 145 23.63 6.73 5.72
N SER A 146 24.65 6.04 5.22
CA SER A 146 24.86 5.86 3.78
C SER A 146 24.34 4.51 3.27
N PHE A 147 23.98 4.48 1.99
CA PHE A 147 23.59 3.24 1.30
C PHE A 147 24.73 2.21 1.33
N GLU A 148 25.99 2.63 1.15
CA GLU A 148 27.15 1.75 1.16
C GLU A 148 27.29 1.01 2.50
N THR A 149 27.21 1.77 3.61
CA THR A 149 27.26 1.19 4.96
C THR A 149 26.10 0.22 5.19
N TRP A 150 24.88 0.61 4.82
CA TRP A 150 23.71 -0.26 4.90
C TRP A 150 23.90 -1.52 4.03
N TYR A 151 24.35 -1.38 2.80
CA TYR A 151 24.56 -2.50 1.87
C TYR A 151 25.61 -3.49 2.39
N GLU A 152 26.68 -2.99 3.02
CA GLU A 152 27.72 -3.82 3.59
C GLU A 152 27.29 -4.56 4.85
N THR A 153 26.53 -3.92 5.71
CA THR A 153 26.02 -4.51 6.97
C THR A 153 24.82 -5.42 6.74
N ASN A 154 23.97 -5.06 5.77
CA ASN A 154 22.73 -5.80 5.48
C ASN A 154 22.98 -7.12 4.73
N PHE A 155 24.05 -7.20 3.94
CA PHE A 155 24.35 -8.38 3.13
C PHE A 155 25.73 -8.95 3.41
N GLU A 156 25.80 -10.28 3.56
CA GLU A 156 27.05 -11.01 3.58
C GLU A 156 27.84 -10.82 2.27
N ARG A 157 29.18 -10.92 2.35
CA ARG A 157 30.10 -10.78 1.20
C ARG A 157 29.69 -11.67 0.00
N LYS A 158 29.25 -12.91 0.27
CA LYS A 158 28.78 -13.84 -0.77
C LYS A 158 27.58 -13.29 -1.52
N ARG A 159 26.60 -12.71 -0.80
CA ARG A 159 25.39 -12.15 -1.38
C ARG A 159 25.69 -10.90 -2.20
N ARG A 160 26.55 -10.01 -1.70
CA ARG A 160 26.99 -8.82 -2.42
C ARG A 160 27.73 -9.19 -3.73
N LYS A 161 28.58 -10.23 -3.69
CA LYS A 161 29.26 -10.76 -4.89
C LYS A 161 28.24 -11.30 -5.90
N GLU A 162 27.19 -11.98 -5.43
CA GLU A 162 26.13 -12.51 -6.29
C GLU A 162 25.35 -11.39 -6.98
N TYR A 163 24.94 -10.35 -6.26
CA TYR A 163 24.24 -9.22 -6.88
C TYR A 163 25.11 -8.49 -7.95
N ARG A 164 26.39 -8.29 -7.67
CA ARG A 164 27.33 -7.76 -8.67
C ARG A 164 27.44 -8.68 -9.89
N ARG A 165 27.57 -9.99 -9.67
CA ARG A 165 27.63 -10.98 -10.75
C ARG A 165 26.37 -10.96 -11.62
N LEU A 166 25.17 -10.90 -11.01
CA LEU A 166 23.90 -10.81 -11.73
C LEU A 166 23.84 -9.55 -12.60
N ARG A 167 24.27 -8.40 -12.07
CA ARG A 167 24.30 -7.13 -12.81
C ARG A 167 25.30 -7.20 -13.99
N THR A 168 26.52 -7.69 -13.77
CA THR A 168 27.51 -7.85 -14.83
C THR A 168 27.00 -8.77 -15.95
N ARG A 169 26.45 -9.93 -15.59
CA ARG A 169 25.89 -10.89 -16.58
C ARG A 169 24.68 -10.33 -17.33
N LEU A 170 23.92 -9.47 -16.70
CA LEU A 170 22.81 -8.79 -17.38
C LEU A 170 23.34 -7.70 -18.32
N SER A 171 24.37 -6.94 -17.94
CA SER A 171 25.01 -5.94 -18.79
C SER A 171 25.81 -6.56 -19.97
N GLU A 172 26.18 -7.83 -19.91
CA GLU A 172 26.73 -8.58 -21.05
C GLU A 172 25.68 -8.86 -22.13
N GLN A 173 24.40 -8.73 -21.82
CA GLN A 173 23.29 -8.93 -22.78
C GLN A 173 22.97 -7.65 -23.59
N GLY A 174 23.53 -6.49 -23.19
CA GLY A 174 23.29 -5.20 -23.83
C GLY A 174 23.57 -4.03 -22.88
N ARG A 175 23.28 -2.82 -23.33
CA ARG A 175 23.45 -1.60 -22.54
C ARG A 175 22.39 -1.54 -21.43
N LEU A 176 22.84 -1.75 -20.19
CA LEU A 176 21.99 -1.76 -19.00
C LEU A 176 22.00 -0.38 -18.31
N GLU A 177 20.83 0.20 -18.10
CA GLU A 177 20.65 1.50 -17.46
C GLU A 177 19.54 1.42 -16.39
N CYS A 178 19.74 2.10 -15.24
CA CYS A 178 18.67 2.34 -14.27
C CYS A 178 18.19 3.79 -14.40
N LEU A 179 16.93 3.97 -14.72
CA LEU A 179 16.30 5.27 -14.89
C LEU A 179 15.34 5.54 -13.73
N SER A 180 15.22 6.82 -13.35
CA SER A 180 14.25 7.30 -12.38
C SER A 180 13.47 8.48 -12.97
N LEU A 181 12.13 8.48 -12.79
CA LEU A 181 11.25 9.57 -13.23
C LEU A 181 11.65 10.89 -12.57
N LYS A 182 11.84 11.92 -13.38
CA LYS A 182 12.24 13.24 -12.92
C LYS A 182 11.01 14.16 -12.76
N PRO A 183 11.07 15.17 -11.88
CA PRO A 183 10.04 16.20 -11.81
C PRO A 183 9.80 16.85 -13.18
N GLY A 184 8.51 17.02 -13.56
CA GLY A 184 8.13 17.62 -14.85
C GLY A 184 8.28 16.71 -16.07
N GLU A 185 8.86 15.52 -15.95
CA GLU A 185 8.94 14.54 -17.02
C GLU A 185 7.56 13.95 -17.37
N ASN A 186 7.36 13.57 -18.63
CA ASN A 186 6.13 12.89 -19.02
C ASN A 186 6.01 11.49 -18.36
N VAL A 187 5.04 11.33 -17.46
CA VAL A 187 4.83 10.09 -16.72
C VAL A 187 4.16 8.99 -17.56
N ALA A 188 3.55 9.33 -18.71
CA ALA A 188 2.74 8.37 -19.48
C ALA A 188 3.53 7.15 -19.98
N PRO A 189 4.79 7.28 -20.50
CA PRO A 189 5.59 6.11 -20.88
C PRO A 189 5.90 5.18 -19.71
N TRP A 190 6.15 5.73 -18.51
CA TRP A 190 6.42 4.95 -17.31
C TRP A 190 5.20 4.10 -16.89
N ILE A 191 4.00 4.70 -16.93
CA ILE A 191 2.75 4.00 -16.65
C ILE A 191 2.52 2.89 -17.68
N SER A 192 2.68 3.19 -18.98
CA SER A 192 2.49 2.19 -20.06
C SER A 192 3.43 1.01 -19.88
N ASN A 193 4.73 1.27 -19.69
CA ASN A 193 5.74 0.23 -19.49
C ASN A 193 5.40 -0.70 -18.32
N LEU A 194 4.94 -0.14 -17.19
CA LEU A 194 4.54 -0.95 -16.04
C LEU A 194 3.33 -1.83 -16.37
N LEU A 195 2.31 -1.24 -16.96
CA LEU A 195 1.06 -1.95 -17.31
C LEU A 195 1.32 -3.04 -18.36
N ASP A 196 2.16 -2.78 -19.36
CA ASP A 196 2.50 -3.73 -20.42
C ASP A 196 3.33 -4.89 -19.88
N LEU A 197 4.36 -4.56 -19.09
CA LEU A 197 5.23 -5.56 -18.51
C LEU A 197 4.50 -6.45 -17.49
N GLU A 198 3.59 -5.89 -16.68
CA GLU A 198 2.74 -6.68 -15.76
C GLU A 198 1.78 -7.59 -16.53
N ALA A 199 1.19 -7.10 -17.64
CA ALA A 199 0.28 -7.88 -18.48
C ALA A 199 0.98 -9.00 -19.24
N ALA A 200 2.23 -8.81 -19.64
CA ALA A 200 3.04 -9.85 -20.30
C ALA A 200 3.44 -10.99 -19.34
N GLY A 201 3.49 -10.74 -18.03
CA GLY A 201 3.91 -11.70 -17.01
C GLY A 201 2.79 -12.64 -16.55
N TRP A 202 3.08 -13.42 -15.49
CA TRP A 202 2.16 -14.41 -14.91
C TRP A 202 0.83 -13.82 -14.43
N LYS A 203 0.80 -12.53 -14.04
CA LYS A 203 -0.43 -11.86 -13.63
C LYS A 203 -1.38 -11.65 -14.80
N GLY A 204 -0.84 -11.31 -15.98
CA GLY A 204 -1.66 -11.22 -17.20
C GLY A 204 -2.23 -12.57 -17.58
N ARG A 205 -1.41 -13.63 -17.60
CA ARG A 205 -1.88 -15.00 -17.86
C ARG A 205 -2.96 -15.50 -16.88
N ARG A 206 -3.01 -14.94 -15.65
CA ARG A 206 -4.04 -15.25 -14.65
C ARG A 206 -5.21 -14.26 -14.62
N GLY A 207 -5.24 -13.26 -15.48
CA GLY A 207 -6.28 -12.23 -15.49
C GLY A 207 -6.26 -11.31 -14.25
N THR A 208 -5.12 -11.21 -13.56
CA THR A 208 -4.95 -10.41 -12.33
C THR A 208 -4.07 -9.17 -12.50
N ALA A 209 -3.55 -8.93 -13.71
CA ALA A 209 -2.84 -7.71 -14.05
C ALA A 209 -3.77 -6.49 -13.97
N LEU A 210 -3.22 -5.30 -13.76
CA LEU A 210 -3.99 -4.05 -13.73
C LEU A 210 -4.78 -3.84 -15.03
N LYS A 211 -4.16 -4.13 -16.18
CA LYS A 211 -4.79 -4.07 -17.51
C LYS A 211 -5.99 -5.01 -17.69
N SER A 212 -6.15 -6.02 -16.84
CA SER A 212 -7.29 -6.97 -16.94
C SER A 212 -8.64 -6.32 -16.58
N ARG A 213 -8.64 -5.11 -16.00
CA ARG A 213 -9.86 -4.37 -15.61
C ARG A 213 -9.71 -2.91 -15.99
N ASN A 214 -10.50 -2.46 -16.94
CA ASN A 214 -10.42 -1.07 -17.44
C ASN A 214 -10.55 -0.01 -16.33
N SER A 215 -11.50 -0.19 -15.40
CA SER A 215 -11.68 0.72 -14.27
C SER A 215 -10.42 0.84 -13.39
N VAL A 216 -9.71 -0.26 -13.15
CA VAL A 216 -8.46 -0.27 -12.36
C VAL A 216 -7.32 0.39 -13.16
N THR A 217 -7.25 0.14 -14.48
CA THR A 217 -6.26 0.76 -15.36
C THR A 217 -6.44 2.28 -15.40
N MET A 218 -7.68 2.75 -15.55
CA MET A 218 -8.00 4.18 -15.57
C MET A 218 -7.68 4.83 -14.23
N ALA A 219 -8.11 4.23 -13.12
CA ALA A 219 -7.81 4.70 -11.77
C ALA A 219 -6.31 4.80 -11.51
N PHE A 220 -5.54 3.78 -11.90
CA PHE A 220 -4.09 3.76 -11.74
C PHE A 220 -3.40 4.85 -12.58
N THR A 221 -3.80 4.97 -13.84
CA THR A 221 -3.23 5.96 -14.77
C THR A 221 -3.44 7.38 -14.27
N GLU A 222 -4.64 7.70 -13.84
CA GLU A 222 -4.98 9.02 -13.31
C GLU A 222 -4.28 9.28 -11.97
N ALA A 223 -4.28 8.30 -11.05
CA ALA A 223 -3.59 8.43 -9.77
C ALA A 223 -2.09 8.69 -9.94
N CYS A 224 -1.42 8.01 -10.88
CA CYS A 224 -0.01 8.27 -11.17
C CYS A 224 0.23 9.70 -11.70
N ARG A 225 -0.67 10.23 -12.55
CA ARG A 225 -0.59 11.62 -13.03
C ARG A 225 -0.76 12.63 -11.90
N ASP A 226 -1.79 12.43 -11.08
CA ASP A 226 -2.08 13.29 -9.93
C ASP A 226 -0.94 13.29 -8.91
N LEU A 227 -0.43 12.10 -8.55
CA LEU A 227 0.72 11.95 -7.65
C LEU A 227 1.99 12.59 -8.23
N HIS A 228 2.23 12.44 -9.55
CA HIS A 228 3.39 13.05 -10.20
C HIS A 228 3.29 14.58 -10.18
N SER A 229 2.14 15.12 -10.52
CA SER A 229 1.89 16.57 -10.45
C SER A 229 2.06 17.14 -9.03
N ALA A 230 1.74 16.34 -8.01
CA ALA A 230 1.92 16.70 -6.60
C ALA A 230 3.33 16.43 -6.06
N GLY A 231 4.27 15.92 -6.87
CA GLY A 231 5.62 15.55 -6.44
C GLY A 231 5.70 14.31 -5.54
N LYS A 232 4.60 13.55 -5.42
CA LYS A 232 4.43 12.39 -4.52
C LYS A 232 4.66 11.04 -5.20
N LEU A 233 5.01 11.00 -6.48
CA LEU A 233 5.30 9.77 -7.23
C LEU A 233 6.80 9.58 -7.38
N ARG A 234 7.25 8.35 -7.18
CA ARG A 234 8.57 7.87 -7.58
C ARG A 234 8.39 6.70 -8.53
N PHE A 235 9.18 6.68 -9.60
CA PHE A 235 9.22 5.58 -10.56
C PHE A 235 10.66 5.23 -10.89
N TRP A 236 10.95 3.93 -11.00
CA TRP A 236 12.24 3.42 -11.44
C TRP A 236 12.04 2.36 -12.53
N SER A 237 12.95 2.32 -13.47
CA SER A 237 12.98 1.31 -14.52
C SER A 237 14.41 0.86 -14.79
N LEU A 238 14.58 -0.45 -14.86
CA LEU A 238 15.79 -1.07 -15.38
C LEU A 238 15.58 -1.31 -16.87
N VAL A 239 16.48 -0.76 -17.68
CA VAL A 239 16.35 -0.71 -19.14
C VAL A 239 17.54 -1.43 -19.76
N LEU A 240 17.29 -2.30 -20.73
CA LEU A 240 18.31 -3.02 -21.51
C LEU A 240 18.11 -2.70 -22.99
N ASP A 241 19.12 -2.10 -23.63
CA ASP A 241 19.06 -1.65 -25.04
C ASP A 241 17.79 -0.83 -25.36
N GLY A 242 17.44 0.11 -24.49
CA GLY A 242 16.26 0.97 -24.63
C GLY A 242 14.92 0.31 -24.27
N ARG A 243 14.89 -0.99 -23.95
CA ARG A 243 13.68 -1.72 -23.54
C ARG A 243 13.58 -1.85 -22.03
N THR A 244 12.48 -1.45 -21.43
CA THR A 244 12.20 -1.66 -20.00
C THR A 244 12.07 -3.15 -19.69
N ILE A 245 12.93 -3.66 -18.80
CA ILE A 245 12.96 -5.07 -18.37
C ILE A 245 12.52 -5.28 -16.93
N ALA A 246 12.51 -4.22 -16.11
CA ALA A 246 11.86 -4.20 -14.80
C ALA A 246 11.43 -2.77 -14.51
N THR A 247 10.31 -2.61 -13.80
CA THR A 247 9.82 -1.30 -13.39
C THR A 247 9.02 -1.39 -12.10
N MET A 248 9.05 -0.31 -11.32
CA MET A 248 8.32 -0.18 -10.06
C MET A 248 8.00 1.27 -9.77
N PHE A 249 7.00 1.50 -8.91
CA PHE A 249 6.69 2.81 -8.38
C PHE A 249 6.55 2.81 -6.86
N ALA A 250 6.66 3.98 -6.27
CA ALA A 250 6.31 4.26 -4.88
C ALA A 250 5.52 5.57 -4.77
N THR A 251 4.68 5.66 -3.74
CA THR A 251 4.09 6.93 -3.30
C THR A 251 4.87 7.48 -2.13
N VAL A 252 4.96 8.81 -2.04
CA VAL A 252 5.65 9.50 -0.94
C VAL A 252 4.70 10.50 -0.30
N GLU A 253 4.68 10.55 1.04
CA GLU A 253 3.94 11.55 1.80
C GLU A 253 4.61 11.79 3.15
N GLY A 254 4.90 13.06 3.46
CA GLY A 254 5.65 13.41 4.67
C GLY A 254 6.98 12.67 4.72
N SER A 255 7.23 11.97 5.81
CA SER A 255 8.45 11.17 6.01
C SER A 255 8.32 9.70 5.58
N GLY A 256 7.19 9.31 5.00
CA GLY A 256 6.89 7.94 4.60
C GLY A 256 6.92 7.73 3.10
N ALA A 257 7.30 6.52 2.67
CA ALA A 257 7.13 6.03 1.31
C ALA A 257 6.49 4.63 1.32
N TRP A 258 5.72 4.33 0.29
CA TRP A 258 5.05 3.04 0.13
C TRP A 258 5.33 2.49 -1.25
N LEU A 259 5.94 1.31 -1.31
CA LEU A 259 6.11 0.63 -2.58
C LEU A 259 4.74 0.22 -3.13
N GLY A 260 4.52 0.55 -4.37
CA GLY A 260 3.36 0.09 -5.11
C GLY A 260 3.62 -1.26 -5.78
N LYS A 261 3.53 -1.30 -7.09
CA LYS A 261 3.79 -2.54 -7.84
C LYS A 261 5.22 -2.55 -8.38
N ILE A 262 5.77 -3.78 -8.40
CA ILE A 262 6.99 -4.11 -9.13
C ILE A 262 6.66 -5.19 -10.14
N THR A 263 7.21 -5.08 -11.33
CA THR A 263 7.11 -6.09 -12.39
C THR A 263 8.42 -6.19 -13.16
N HIS A 264 8.68 -7.34 -13.79
CA HIS A 264 9.88 -7.58 -14.57
C HIS A 264 9.61 -8.58 -15.71
N ASP A 265 10.46 -8.56 -16.72
CA ASP A 265 10.47 -9.51 -17.81
C ASP A 265 10.89 -10.90 -17.28
N GLU A 266 9.94 -11.85 -17.29
CA GLU A 266 10.16 -13.22 -16.80
C GLU A 266 11.17 -13.99 -17.63
N THR A 267 11.41 -13.61 -18.89
CA THR A 267 12.44 -14.26 -19.74
C THR A 267 13.85 -14.02 -19.23
N LEU A 268 14.02 -12.91 -18.48
CA LEU A 268 15.28 -12.51 -17.83
C LEU A 268 15.37 -12.89 -16.35
N ALA A 269 14.43 -13.73 -15.84
CA ALA A 269 14.34 -14.09 -14.42
C ALA A 269 15.66 -14.64 -13.84
N LYS A 270 16.49 -15.35 -14.65
CA LYS A 270 17.81 -15.85 -14.26
C LYS A 270 18.80 -14.77 -13.82
N PHE A 271 18.56 -13.51 -14.21
CA PHE A 271 19.36 -12.35 -13.81
C PHE A 271 18.76 -11.56 -12.66
N SER A 272 17.54 -11.94 -12.20
CA SER A 272 16.82 -11.28 -11.10
C SER A 272 16.65 -9.77 -11.28
N PRO A 273 16.14 -9.26 -12.42
CA PRO A 273 16.09 -7.82 -12.70
C PRO A 273 15.25 -7.04 -11.68
N GLY A 274 14.20 -7.67 -11.09
CA GLY A 274 13.42 -7.05 -10.01
C GLY A 274 14.24 -6.81 -8.73
N VAL A 275 15.16 -7.72 -8.38
CA VAL A 275 16.07 -7.55 -7.23
C VAL A 275 17.04 -6.41 -7.49
N LEU A 276 17.63 -6.35 -8.69
CA LEU A 276 18.56 -5.28 -9.06
C LEU A 276 17.86 -3.91 -9.01
N LEU A 277 16.64 -3.83 -9.52
CA LEU A 277 15.85 -2.60 -9.49
C LEU A 277 15.52 -2.15 -8.05
N ILE A 278 15.17 -3.08 -7.15
CA ILE A 278 14.93 -2.73 -5.73
C ILE A 278 16.20 -2.20 -5.07
N LEU A 279 17.37 -2.75 -5.38
CA LEU A 279 18.64 -2.25 -4.82
C LEU A 279 18.93 -0.81 -5.31
N ASP A 280 18.71 -0.52 -6.59
CA ASP A 280 18.87 0.83 -7.15
C ASP A 280 17.86 1.83 -6.53
N ALA A 281 16.59 1.42 -6.36
CA ALA A 281 15.60 2.22 -5.68
C ALA A 281 15.92 2.42 -4.18
N THR A 282 16.49 1.42 -3.52
CA THR A 282 16.95 1.53 -2.13
C THR A 282 18.03 2.61 -2.00
N GLU A 283 19.02 2.62 -2.87
CA GLU A 283 20.05 3.66 -2.92
C GLU A 283 19.45 5.05 -3.08
N THR A 284 18.44 5.19 -3.94
CA THR A 284 17.72 6.46 -4.11
C THR A 284 17.06 6.91 -2.80
N PHE A 285 16.42 6.01 -2.05
CA PHE A 285 15.80 6.35 -0.77
C PHE A 285 16.82 6.80 0.31
N PHE A 286 18.05 6.29 0.29
CA PHE A 286 19.11 6.79 1.16
C PHE A 286 19.55 8.21 0.79
N SER A 287 19.42 8.60 -0.46
CA SER A 287 19.78 9.92 -0.97
C SER A 287 18.63 10.94 -0.88
N GLU A 288 17.40 10.47 -0.64
CA GLU A 288 16.20 11.32 -0.58
C GLU A 288 15.99 11.88 0.82
N ALA A 289 16.24 13.17 1.00
CA ALA A 289 16.08 13.83 2.29
C ALA A 289 14.64 13.75 2.81
N GLY A 290 14.49 13.48 4.12
CA GLY A 290 13.19 13.50 4.80
C GLY A 290 12.45 12.16 4.80
N ILE A 291 12.84 11.17 4.01
CA ILE A 291 12.24 9.81 4.08
C ILE A 291 12.89 9.04 5.23
N THR A 292 12.08 8.66 6.21
CA THR A 292 12.52 7.91 7.39
C THR A 292 12.06 6.46 7.41
N CYS A 293 11.01 6.14 6.64
CA CYS A 293 10.48 4.79 6.53
C CYS A 293 9.91 4.52 5.14
N VAL A 294 10.31 3.43 4.53
CA VAL A 294 9.73 2.91 3.29
C VAL A 294 9.05 1.58 3.59
N ASP A 295 7.74 1.54 3.46
CA ASP A 295 6.95 0.33 3.61
C ASP A 295 6.91 -0.44 2.28
N SER A 296 7.26 -1.70 2.29
CA SER A 296 7.24 -2.54 1.09
C SER A 296 5.83 -2.82 0.55
N CYS A 297 4.79 -2.64 1.35
CA CYS A 297 3.41 -3.05 1.06
C CYS A 297 3.28 -4.53 0.63
N ALA A 298 4.30 -5.32 0.86
CA ALA A 298 4.34 -6.73 0.47
C ALA A 298 3.54 -7.60 1.43
N VAL A 299 3.13 -8.77 0.95
CA VAL A 299 2.58 -9.81 1.83
C VAL A 299 3.68 -10.35 2.74
N PRO A 300 3.34 -10.83 3.96
CA PRO A 300 4.32 -11.45 4.85
C PRO A 300 5.07 -12.60 4.17
N GLY A 301 6.37 -12.70 4.42
CA GLY A 301 7.20 -13.75 3.84
C GLY A 301 7.43 -13.62 2.33
N HIS A 302 7.37 -12.40 1.79
CA HIS A 302 7.58 -12.19 0.35
C HIS A 302 9.02 -12.54 -0.04
N PRO A 303 9.24 -13.53 -0.95
CA PRO A 303 10.54 -14.17 -1.17
C PRO A 303 11.63 -13.24 -1.69
N MET A 304 11.26 -12.11 -2.28
CA MET A 304 12.22 -11.14 -2.79
C MET A 304 12.52 -10.06 -1.76
N ILE A 305 11.50 -9.26 -1.37
CA ILE A 305 11.73 -8.04 -0.57
C ILE A 305 12.15 -8.34 0.86
N ASP A 306 11.64 -9.41 1.49
CA ASP A 306 12.00 -9.80 2.85
C ASP A 306 13.47 -10.21 2.99
N ASN A 307 14.10 -10.61 1.89
CA ASN A 307 15.53 -10.94 1.82
C ASN A 307 16.42 -9.72 1.51
N ILE A 308 15.80 -8.56 1.17
CA ILE A 308 16.52 -7.32 0.87
C ILE A 308 16.36 -6.34 2.03
N TRP A 309 15.12 -6.07 2.46
CA TRP A 309 14.83 -5.17 3.57
C TRP A 309 14.55 -5.96 4.84
N ARG A 310 15.40 -5.78 5.86
CA ARG A 310 15.33 -6.54 7.12
C ARG A 310 14.53 -5.86 8.21
N ASP A 311 14.34 -4.54 8.11
CA ASP A 311 13.42 -3.85 9.02
C ASP A 311 12.02 -4.36 8.85
N ARG A 312 11.21 -4.22 9.89
CA ARG A 312 9.81 -4.66 9.88
C ARG A 312 8.89 -3.54 10.32
N VAL A 313 7.71 -3.49 9.73
CA VAL A 313 6.56 -2.76 10.24
C VAL A 313 5.51 -3.75 10.71
N ALA A 314 5.08 -3.59 11.95
CA ALA A 314 4.02 -4.39 12.54
C ALA A 314 2.67 -3.92 12.02
N MET A 315 1.85 -4.85 11.56
CA MET A 315 0.55 -4.59 10.95
C MET A 315 -0.54 -5.38 11.64
N ALA A 316 -1.75 -4.85 11.65
CA ALA A 316 -2.92 -5.55 12.14
C ALA A 316 -4.14 -5.34 11.25
N ASP A 317 -5.04 -6.32 11.33
CA ASP A 317 -6.45 -6.20 10.96
C ASP A 317 -7.27 -6.26 12.24
N VAL A 318 -8.14 -5.30 12.43
CA VAL A 318 -8.93 -5.17 13.67
C VAL A 318 -10.40 -4.96 13.39
N VAL A 319 -11.24 -5.46 14.29
CA VAL A 319 -12.64 -5.06 14.42
C VAL A 319 -12.73 -4.12 15.62
N VAL A 320 -13.29 -2.93 15.40
CA VAL A 320 -13.47 -1.91 16.43
C VAL A 320 -14.92 -1.47 16.51
N ALA A 321 -15.33 -0.99 17.67
CA ALA A 321 -16.68 -0.48 17.86
C ALA A 321 -16.74 0.55 19.00
N SER A 322 -17.71 1.47 18.89
CA SER A 322 -18.12 2.35 19.99
C SER A 322 -19.01 1.60 21.00
N ALA A 323 -19.32 2.25 22.12
CA ALA A 323 -20.25 1.75 23.11
C ALA A 323 -21.68 1.51 22.56
N ASN A 324 -22.07 2.23 21.49
CA ASN A 324 -23.38 2.14 20.84
C ASN A 324 -23.62 0.78 20.13
N VAL A 325 -22.57 0.02 19.88
CA VAL A 325 -22.67 -1.31 19.25
C VAL A 325 -22.82 -2.37 20.34
N SER A 326 -23.88 -3.19 20.28
CA SER A 326 -24.07 -4.26 21.25
C SER A 326 -22.96 -5.30 21.21
N GLN A 327 -22.64 -5.88 22.38
CA GLN A 327 -21.62 -6.95 22.50
C GLN A 327 -21.92 -8.12 21.55
N LYS A 328 -23.17 -8.56 21.48
CA LYS A 328 -23.59 -9.66 20.58
C LYS A 328 -23.26 -9.39 19.12
N LYS A 329 -23.52 -8.15 18.65
CA LYS A 329 -23.24 -7.75 17.27
C LYS A 329 -21.74 -7.66 17.00
N PHE A 330 -20.96 -7.17 17.97
CA PHE A 330 -19.52 -7.12 17.90
C PHE A 330 -18.91 -8.53 17.80
N ASP A 331 -19.26 -9.42 18.75
CA ASP A 331 -18.76 -10.80 18.80
C ASP A 331 -19.14 -11.61 17.55
N PHE A 332 -20.37 -11.41 17.05
CA PHE A 332 -20.80 -12.04 15.81
C PHE A 332 -19.93 -11.60 14.63
N THR A 333 -19.62 -10.30 14.52
CA THR A 333 -18.78 -9.78 13.43
C THR A 333 -17.35 -10.34 13.53
N VAL A 334 -16.77 -10.39 14.72
CA VAL A 334 -15.44 -10.97 14.96
C VAL A 334 -15.40 -12.44 14.56
N ARG A 335 -16.37 -13.25 15.01
CA ARG A 335 -16.47 -14.69 14.68
C ARG A 335 -16.63 -14.91 13.18
N ALA A 336 -17.52 -14.16 12.54
CA ALA A 336 -17.78 -14.25 11.11
C ALA A 336 -16.54 -13.91 10.28
N GLU A 337 -15.78 -12.90 10.69
CA GLU A 337 -14.53 -12.53 10.01
C GLU A 337 -13.44 -13.60 10.19
N ASN A 338 -13.29 -14.18 11.37
CA ASN A 338 -12.36 -15.27 11.62
C ASN A 338 -12.70 -16.51 10.77
N ILE A 339 -13.97 -16.88 10.69
CA ILE A 339 -14.42 -17.99 9.83
C ILE A 339 -14.10 -17.70 8.37
N ARG A 340 -14.43 -16.49 7.88
CA ARG A 340 -14.14 -16.07 6.49
C ARG A 340 -12.66 -16.16 6.17
N ARG A 341 -11.78 -15.75 7.07
CA ARG A 341 -10.33 -15.80 6.91
C ARG A 341 -9.81 -17.23 6.87
N ASN A 342 -10.28 -18.07 7.78
CA ASN A 342 -9.92 -19.49 7.81
C ASN A 342 -10.32 -20.21 6.52
N LEU A 343 -11.55 -20.01 6.05
CA LEU A 343 -12.02 -20.55 4.78
C LEU A 343 -11.17 -20.09 3.59
N ARG A 344 -10.81 -18.81 3.55
CA ARG A 344 -9.96 -18.25 2.49
C ARG A 344 -8.54 -18.84 2.51
N THR A 345 -7.97 -19.02 3.69
CA THR A 345 -6.64 -19.62 3.86
C THR A 345 -6.64 -21.08 3.43
N THR A 346 -7.65 -21.85 3.84
CA THR A 346 -7.83 -23.26 3.48
C THR A 346 -8.02 -23.40 1.95
N ALA A 347 -8.87 -22.58 1.36
CA ALA A 347 -9.09 -22.58 -0.10
C ALA A 347 -7.80 -22.26 -0.88
N ARG A 348 -7.01 -21.28 -0.42
CA ARG A 348 -5.68 -20.97 -0.99
C ARG A 348 -4.74 -22.18 -0.89
N HIS A 349 -4.70 -22.83 0.26
CA HIS A 349 -3.82 -24.00 0.47
C HIS A 349 -4.16 -25.16 -0.46
N ILE A 350 -5.46 -25.47 -0.59
CA ILE A 350 -5.98 -26.49 -1.51
C ILE A 350 -5.62 -26.13 -2.95
N PHE A 351 -5.85 -24.88 -3.37
CA PHE A 351 -5.55 -24.41 -4.72
C PHE A 351 -4.05 -24.55 -5.06
N TYR A 352 -3.15 -24.16 -4.14
CA TYR A 352 -1.71 -24.32 -4.35
C TYR A 352 -1.26 -25.78 -4.37
N LYS A 353 -1.89 -26.67 -3.57
CA LYS A 353 -1.60 -28.13 -3.64
C LYS A 353 -2.03 -28.73 -4.99
N LEU A 354 -3.17 -28.33 -5.52
CA LEU A 354 -3.65 -28.79 -6.82
C LEU A 354 -2.72 -28.36 -7.96
N ILE A 355 -2.30 -27.11 -7.97
CA ILE A 355 -1.37 -26.59 -9.00
C ILE A 355 0.00 -27.30 -8.95
N ARG A 356 0.51 -27.60 -7.74
CA ARG A 356 1.77 -28.34 -7.62
C ARG A 356 1.69 -29.78 -8.16
N ARG A 357 0.54 -30.44 -7.98
CA ARG A 357 0.30 -31.79 -8.52
C ARG A 357 0.19 -31.86 -10.06
N HIS A 358 -0.18 -30.78 -10.72
CA HIS A 358 -0.25 -30.72 -12.18
C HIS A 358 1.08 -30.31 -12.85
N ARG A 359 2.13 -29.99 -12.06
CA ARG A 359 3.47 -29.64 -12.56
C ARG A 359 4.54 -30.70 -12.30
N SER A 360 4.22 -31.78 -11.61
CA SER A 360 4.98 -33.03 -11.49
C SER A 360 4.39 -34.10 -12.42
#